data_d03d035baa89159fa3390703a985c1f1
#
_entry.id   d03d035baa89159fa3390703a985c1f1
#
_cell.length_a   1.000
_cell.length_b   1.000
_cell.length_c   1.000
_cell.angle_alpha   90.00
_cell.angle_beta   90.00
_cell.angle_gamma   90.00
#
_symmetry.space_group_name_H-M   'P 1'
#
loop_
_entity.id
_entity.type
_entity.pdbx_description
1 polymer ?
#
loop_
_entity_poly.entity_id
_entity_poly.type
_entity_poly.pdbx_seq_one_letter_code
_entity_poly.pdbx_strand_id
1 'polypeptide(L)'
;MINDREYIPIGLDAKRIVANATGLGAYGRTLVNALGALPGRYRFLLYAPDGGRDSLRRQVKVSEKVEFAYSGHHLRLFKDLWRSRGVVADAVRDGVRLYHGLSGELPQGLHKAGIRGLMTVHDLIFMRHPEYYKPVDVWLYKRKFYQSLQECDRIVAISECTKRDILYYSDYPADRIDVIYQSCDTRFRDLVSGEKSREVAARHGLPARYVLNVGTVEERKNVLLAVRALRKLRADVCLVVVGRHTSYEDDVREWAARNGLADRVLFFEGVANEDLPVFYQRASAFVYPSRYEGFGIPVIEAIQSGLAVVAAKGSCLEEAGGPDSYYVDPDDAEGMADALNEILATGAEERRARARQYVTRFENTNVAQQIIGEYDRLMKE
;
A
#
# COMPACT_ATOMS: atom_id res chain seq x y z
N MET A 1 15.50 -14.73 37.84
CA MET A 1 16.53 -13.84 37.27
C MET A 1 16.17 -13.64 35.81
N ILE A 2 15.51 -12.54 35.51
CA ILE A 2 15.14 -12.13 34.13
C ILE A 2 16.44 -11.60 33.54
N ASN A 3 16.99 -12.32 32.58
CA ASN A 3 18.13 -11.85 31.80
C ASN A 3 17.72 -10.54 31.14
N ASP A 4 18.35 -9.41 31.50
CA ASP A 4 18.29 -8.14 30.73
C ASP A 4 18.85 -8.43 29.35
N ARG A 5 17.99 -8.85 28.45
CA ARG A 5 18.30 -8.88 27.01
C ARG A 5 18.40 -7.42 26.58
N GLU A 6 19.63 -6.95 26.47
CA GLU A 6 19.90 -5.63 25.91
C GLU A 6 19.40 -5.62 24.46
N TYR A 7 18.21 -5.02 24.24
CA TYR A 7 17.63 -4.87 22.90
C TYR A 7 18.48 -3.90 22.07
N ILE A 8 18.66 -4.20 20.80
CA ILE A 8 19.28 -3.30 19.85
C ILE A 8 18.20 -2.34 19.32
N PRO A 9 18.28 -1.03 19.60
CA PRO A 9 17.28 -0.08 19.15
C PRO A 9 17.40 0.21 17.66
N ILE A 10 16.27 0.10 16.96
CA ILE A 10 16.06 0.46 15.56
C ILE A 10 15.13 1.66 15.52
N GLY A 11 15.55 2.75 14.88
CA GLY A 11 14.72 3.93 14.65
C GLY A 11 13.83 3.74 13.41
N LEU A 12 12.55 4.12 13.50
CA LEU A 12 11.60 4.05 12.39
C LEU A 12 10.93 5.41 12.17
N ASP A 13 10.86 5.90 10.92
CA ASP A 13 10.06 7.09 10.60
C ASP A 13 8.57 6.80 10.75
N ALA A 14 7.95 7.35 11.78
CA ALA A 14 6.55 7.12 12.10
C ALA A 14 5.59 8.25 11.68
N LYS A 15 6.04 9.28 10.94
CA LYS A 15 5.17 10.38 10.49
C LYS A 15 3.92 9.86 9.77
N ARG A 16 4.09 8.92 8.83
CA ARG A 16 2.97 8.34 8.08
C ARG A 16 2.12 7.40 8.94
N ILE A 17 2.71 6.71 9.89
CA ILE A 17 2.02 5.82 10.83
C ILE A 17 0.91 6.56 11.58
N VAL A 18 1.22 7.75 12.11
CA VAL A 18 0.30 8.53 12.95
C VAL A 18 -0.59 9.53 12.17
N ALA A 19 -0.21 9.91 10.95
CA ALA A 19 -0.88 10.98 10.21
C ALA A 19 -1.62 10.52 8.95
N ASN A 20 -1.27 9.37 8.36
CA ASN A 20 -1.79 8.91 7.08
C ASN A 20 -2.73 7.71 7.25
N ALA A 21 -3.99 7.88 6.83
CA ALA A 21 -5.02 6.82 6.88
C ALA A 21 -4.99 5.89 5.65
N THR A 22 -4.23 6.24 4.59
CA THR A 22 -4.16 5.48 3.33
C THR A 22 -2.98 4.49 3.32
N GLY A 23 -2.68 3.89 2.17
CA GLY A 23 -1.73 2.79 1.99
C GLY A 23 -0.38 2.93 2.71
N LEU A 24 0.28 4.11 2.60
CA LEU A 24 1.59 4.32 3.26
C LEU A 24 1.52 4.22 4.78
N GLY A 25 0.46 4.77 5.39
CA GLY A 25 0.28 4.68 6.84
C GLY A 25 -0.14 3.27 7.27
N ALA A 26 -1.00 2.61 6.50
CA ALA A 26 -1.40 1.23 6.73
C ALA A 26 -0.20 0.28 6.68
N TYR A 27 0.65 0.40 5.65
CA TYR A 27 1.90 -0.34 5.56
C TYR A 27 2.75 -0.21 6.83
N GLY A 28 3.03 1.03 7.26
CA GLY A 28 3.86 1.27 8.45
C GLY A 28 3.27 0.64 9.72
N ARG A 29 1.95 0.78 9.96
CA ARG A 29 1.28 0.18 11.12
C ARG A 29 1.30 -1.34 11.08
N THR A 30 1.02 -1.94 9.93
CA THR A 30 1.04 -3.39 9.74
C THR A 30 2.45 -3.95 9.95
N LEU A 31 3.47 -3.34 9.32
CA LEU A 31 4.86 -3.77 9.45
C LEU A 31 5.34 -3.67 10.90
N VAL A 32 5.12 -2.54 11.57
CA VAL A 32 5.55 -2.35 12.96
C VAL A 32 4.91 -3.36 13.91
N ASN A 33 3.61 -3.63 13.74
CA ASN A 33 2.92 -4.65 14.53
C ASN A 33 3.47 -6.05 14.29
N ALA A 34 3.81 -6.38 13.04
CA ALA A 34 4.41 -7.67 12.69
C ALA A 34 5.84 -7.79 13.25
N LEU A 35 6.66 -6.75 13.12
CA LEU A 35 8.02 -6.70 13.69
C LEU A 35 8.00 -6.85 15.22
N GLY A 36 7.10 -6.13 15.90
CA GLY A 36 6.96 -6.19 17.35
C GLY A 36 6.50 -7.56 17.88
N ALA A 37 5.75 -8.31 17.06
CA ALA A 37 5.28 -9.66 17.41
C ALA A 37 6.36 -10.75 17.23
N LEU A 38 7.40 -10.50 16.41
CA LEU A 38 8.46 -11.48 16.19
C LEU A 38 9.36 -11.61 17.43
N PRO A 39 9.79 -12.84 17.78
CA PRO A 39 10.87 -13.03 18.74
C PRO A 39 12.17 -12.46 18.17
N GLY A 40 13.02 -11.87 19.01
CA GLY A 40 14.32 -11.36 18.54
C GLY A 40 14.91 -10.30 19.45
N ARG A 41 16.02 -9.73 19.00
CA ARG A 41 16.89 -8.81 19.75
C ARG A 41 16.62 -7.33 19.46
N TYR A 42 15.65 -6.99 18.61
CA TYR A 42 15.40 -5.61 18.21
C TYR A 42 14.26 -4.98 19.00
N ARG A 43 14.44 -3.68 19.30
CA ARG A 43 13.43 -2.76 19.83
C ARG A 43 13.21 -1.64 18.84
N PHE A 44 11.97 -1.24 18.62
CA PHE A 44 11.57 -0.31 17.58
C PHE A 44 11.13 1.02 18.20
N LEU A 45 11.89 2.08 17.91
CA LEU A 45 11.59 3.45 18.32
C LEU A 45 10.92 4.18 17.18
N LEU A 46 9.66 4.52 17.36
CA LEU A 46 8.80 5.14 16.34
C LEU A 46 8.89 6.66 16.42
N TYR A 47 9.81 7.25 15.66
CA TYR A 47 10.01 8.69 15.64
C TYR A 47 8.91 9.41 14.86
N ALA A 48 8.03 10.13 15.56
CA ALA A 48 6.96 10.92 14.96
C ALA A 48 7.08 12.41 15.35
N PRO A 49 6.75 13.33 14.43
CA PRO A 49 6.78 14.78 14.73
C PRO A 49 5.84 15.17 15.85
N ASP A 50 4.74 14.44 16.01
CA ASP A 50 3.74 14.57 17.07
C ASP A 50 2.88 13.30 17.17
N GLY A 51 1.88 13.31 18.07
CA GLY A 51 0.98 12.17 18.28
C GLY A 51 0.04 11.86 17.11
N GLY A 52 -0.09 12.76 16.13
CA GLY A 52 -0.96 12.58 14.97
C GLY A 52 -2.43 12.33 15.34
N ARG A 53 -3.08 11.44 14.59
CA ARG A 53 -4.48 11.05 14.84
C ARG A 53 -4.55 9.87 15.80
N ASP A 54 -5.30 10.02 16.91
CA ASP A 54 -5.48 8.95 17.92
C ASP A 54 -6.01 7.65 17.32
N SER A 55 -6.96 7.73 16.38
CA SER A 55 -7.54 6.57 15.72
C SER A 55 -6.52 5.76 14.91
N LEU A 56 -5.47 6.39 14.39
CA LEU A 56 -4.38 5.72 13.68
C LEU A 56 -3.32 5.19 14.65
N ARG A 57 -2.95 6.01 15.63
CA ARG A 57 -1.94 5.63 16.63
C ARG A 57 -2.36 4.39 17.44
N ARG A 58 -3.66 4.28 17.81
CA ARG A 58 -4.21 3.13 18.54
C ARG A 58 -4.16 1.81 17.74
N GLN A 59 -3.93 1.85 16.43
CA GLN A 59 -3.73 0.65 15.61
C GLN A 59 -2.32 0.06 15.77
N VAL A 60 -1.39 0.80 16.38
CA VAL A 60 -0.05 0.29 16.72
C VAL A 60 -0.09 -0.37 18.08
N LYS A 61 0.37 -1.61 18.14
CA LYS A 61 0.50 -2.40 19.38
C LYS A 61 1.78 -2.00 20.11
N VAL A 62 1.68 -1.01 20.98
CA VAL A 62 2.78 -0.60 21.86
C VAL A 62 3.12 -1.72 22.84
N SER A 63 4.41 -1.98 23.06
CA SER A 63 4.94 -3.04 23.92
C SER A 63 6.34 -2.67 24.42
N GLU A 64 7.00 -3.53 25.19
CA GLU A 64 8.42 -3.36 25.56
C GLU A 64 9.35 -3.23 24.35
N LYS A 65 8.95 -3.79 23.19
CA LYS A 65 9.70 -3.73 21.92
C LYS A 65 9.29 -2.60 20.99
N VAL A 66 8.14 -1.98 21.17
CA VAL A 66 7.59 -0.96 20.25
C VAL A 66 7.11 0.24 21.06
N GLU A 67 7.74 1.38 20.88
CA GLU A 67 7.35 2.62 21.54
C GLU A 67 7.45 3.83 20.62
N PHE A 68 6.67 4.88 20.90
CA PHE A 68 6.72 6.15 20.19
C PHE A 68 7.71 7.11 20.85
N ALA A 69 8.50 7.79 20.00
CA ALA A 69 9.35 8.91 20.37
C ALA A 69 8.89 10.17 19.61
N TYR A 70 8.63 11.26 20.32
CA TYR A 70 8.08 12.50 19.74
C TYR A 70 9.08 13.65 19.79
N SER A 71 8.97 14.58 18.83
CA SER A 71 9.91 15.68 18.67
C SER A 71 9.94 16.71 19.81
N GLY A 72 8.93 16.79 20.65
CA GLY A 72 8.79 17.86 21.65
C GLY A 72 8.54 19.27 21.09
N HIS A 73 8.61 19.48 19.75
CA HIS A 73 8.35 20.77 19.12
C HIS A 73 6.86 20.96 18.83
N HIS A 74 6.36 22.21 19.03
CA HIS A 74 4.95 22.55 18.81
C HIS A 74 4.70 23.14 17.41
N LEU A 75 5.61 23.95 16.88
CA LEU A 75 5.46 24.62 15.59
C LEU A 75 5.78 23.67 14.42
N ARG A 76 4.94 23.68 13.37
CA ARG A 76 5.06 22.82 12.19
C ARG A 76 6.43 22.91 11.52
N LEU A 77 6.98 24.11 11.35
CA LEU A 77 8.29 24.32 10.73
C LEU A 77 9.39 23.57 11.49
N PHE A 78 9.40 23.64 12.83
CA PHE A 78 10.37 22.94 13.66
C PHE A 78 10.17 21.43 13.66
N LYS A 79 8.93 20.93 13.54
CA LYS A 79 8.62 19.51 13.37
C LYS A 79 9.17 18.95 12.06
N ASP A 80 9.03 19.69 10.95
CA ASP A 80 9.57 19.28 9.66
C ASP A 80 11.11 19.35 9.64
N LEU A 81 11.71 20.36 10.27
CA LEU A 81 13.16 20.47 10.43
C LEU A 81 13.70 19.36 11.35
N TRP A 82 13.02 19.09 12.45
CA TRP A 82 13.37 17.97 13.34
C TRP A 82 13.35 16.64 12.60
N ARG A 83 12.27 16.34 11.85
CA ARG A 83 12.18 15.10 11.07
C ARG A 83 13.28 14.97 10.04
N SER A 84 13.70 16.08 9.39
CA SER A 84 14.72 16.06 8.34
C SER A 84 16.16 16.01 8.84
N ARG A 85 16.42 16.43 10.08
CA ARG A 85 17.77 16.52 10.67
C ARG A 85 17.81 16.29 12.18
N GLY A 86 16.94 16.96 12.93
CA GLY A 86 16.98 16.97 14.40
C GLY A 86 16.78 15.59 15.02
N VAL A 87 15.99 14.71 14.39
CA VAL A 87 15.73 13.34 14.83
C VAL A 87 17.01 12.50 14.96
N VAL A 88 18.08 12.84 14.24
CA VAL A 88 19.36 12.13 14.31
C VAL A 88 20.00 12.30 15.69
N ALA A 89 19.90 13.50 16.30
CA ALA A 89 20.41 13.72 17.66
C ALA A 89 19.64 12.91 18.71
N ASP A 90 18.32 12.80 18.55
CA ASP A 90 17.49 11.96 19.43
C ASP A 90 17.83 10.49 19.22
N ALA A 91 17.98 10.03 17.97
CA ALA A 91 18.37 8.66 17.64
C ALA A 91 19.74 8.27 18.25
N VAL A 92 20.74 9.19 18.22
CA VAL A 92 22.03 9.00 18.87
C VAL A 92 21.88 8.85 20.39
N ARG A 93 21.10 9.76 21.01
CA ARG A 93 20.83 9.70 22.48
C ARG A 93 20.17 8.39 22.89
N ASP A 94 19.24 7.89 22.04
CA ASP A 94 18.47 6.69 22.30
C ASP A 94 19.24 5.40 21.90
N GLY A 95 20.51 5.54 21.46
CA GLY A 95 21.41 4.43 21.10
C GLY A 95 21.06 3.72 19.79
N VAL A 96 20.27 4.36 18.90
CA VAL A 96 19.88 3.81 17.59
C VAL A 96 21.12 3.57 16.73
N ARG A 97 21.22 2.36 16.18
CA ARG A 97 22.30 1.97 15.28
C ARG A 97 21.87 1.86 13.82
N LEU A 98 20.58 1.71 13.57
CA LEU A 98 19.97 1.67 12.26
C LEU A 98 18.69 2.49 12.27
N TYR A 99 18.48 3.32 11.25
CA TYR A 99 17.27 4.10 11.03
C TYR A 99 16.60 3.65 9.74
N HIS A 100 15.32 3.25 9.83
CA HIS A 100 14.53 2.81 8.69
C HIS A 100 13.49 3.85 8.28
N GLY A 101 13.69 4.47 7.13
CA GLY A 101 12.73 5.37 6.49
C GLY A 101 11.64 4.58 5.77
N LEU A 102 10.46 4.49 6.37
CA LEU A 102 9.35 3.66 5.89
C LEU A 102 8.60 4.23 4.67
N SER A 103 8.94 5.43 4.19
CA SER A 103 8.18 6.13 3.14
C SER A 103 9.06 6.91 2.16
N GLY A 104 10.20 6.35 1.77
CA GLY A 104 11.08 6.91 0.76
C GLY A 104 11.88 8.13 1.21
N GLU A 105 11.98 8.36 2.52
CA GLU A 105 12.73 9.50 3.07
C GLU A 105 13.61 9.05 4.25
N LEU A 106 14.85 9.57 4.30
CA LEU A 106 15.78 9.44 5.42
C LEU A 106 16.19 10.84 5.94
N PRO A 107 16.42 10.99 7.25
CA PRO A 107 16.97 12.22 7.80
C PRO A 107 18.43 12.40 7.41
N GLN A 108 18.87 13.64 7.28
CA GLN A 108 20.27 13.99 6.95
C GLN A 108 21.16 13.88 8.19
N GLY A 109 22.34 13.30 8.02
CA GLY A 109 23.35 13.19 9.05
C GLY A 109 23.44 11.82 9.72
N LEU A 110 22.72 10.81 9.25
CA LEU A 110 22.80 9.44 9.78
C LEU A 110 24.23 8.89 9.69
N HIS A 111 24.87 8.95 8.51
CA HIS A 111 26.22 8.45 8.30
C HIS A 111 27.24 9.18 9.20
N LYS A 112 27.09 10.51 9.37
CA LYS A 112 27.95 11.29 10.28
C LYS A 112 27.80 10.89 11.74
N ALA A 113 26.61 10.41 12.10
CA ALA A 113 26.31 9.92 13.44
C ALA A 113 26.64 8.43 13.65
N GLY A 114 27.15 7.74 12.61
CA GLY A 114 27.44 6.30 12.66
C GLY A 114 26.19 5.42 12.67
N ILE A 115 25.04 5.97 12.20
CA ILE A 115 23.77 5.25 12.12
C ILE A 115 23.57 4.76 10.69
N ARG A 116 23.29 3.46 10.52
CA ARG A 116 22.97 2.87 9.21
C ARG A 116 21.59 3.31 8.73
N GLY A 117 21.48 3.57 7.42
CA GLY A 117 20.23 3.98 6.77
C GLY A 117 19.62 2.85 5.94
N LEU A 118 18.39 2.44 6.25
CA LEU A 118 17.54 1.59 5.40
C LEU A 118 16.36 2.41 4.92
N MET A 119 16.02 2.32 3.64
CA MET A 119 14.90 3.07 3.08
C MET A 119 13.93 2.15 2.32
N THR A 120 12.65 2.15 2.72
CA THR A 120 11.59 1.53 1.89
C THR A 120 11.09 2.52 0.85
N VAL A 121 11.18 2.16 -0.43
CA VAL A 121 10.64 2.92 -1.57
C VAL A 121 9.37 2.24 -2.07
N HIS A 122 8.25 2.97 -2.03
CA HIS A 122 6.95 2.46 -2.45
C HIS A 122 6.70 2.61 -3.95
N ASP A 123 7.08 3.72 -4.51
CA ASP A 123 7.03 4.01 -5.95
C ASP A 123 7.89 5.21 -6.28
N LEU A 124 8.11 5.42 -7.58
CA LEU A 124 8.68 6.63 -8.15
C LEU A 124 7.75 7.20 -9.24
N ILE A 125 6.43 7.07 -9.04
CA ILE A 125 5.41 7.53 -10.00
C ILE A 125 5.61 9.01 -10.34
N PHE A 126 5.97 9.85 -9.36
CA PHE A 126 6.27 11.26 -9.57
C PHE A 126 7.45 11.53 -10.52
N MET A 127 8.32 10.54 -10.76
CA MET A 127 9.39 10.61 -11.77
C MET A 127 8.95 9.99 -13.09
N ARG A 128 8.24 8.86 -13.04
CA ARG A 128 7.82 8.08 -14.21
C ARG A 128 6.66 8.73 -14.95
N HIS A 129 5.72 9.29 -14.19
CA HIS A 129 4.48 9.90 -14.63
C HIS A 129 4.28 11.25 -13.96
N PRO A 130 5.17 12.24 -14.20
CA PRO A 130 5.11 13.55 -13.58
C PRO A 130 3.81 14.31 -13.89
N GLU A 131 3.11 13.96 -14.99
CA GLU A 131 1.83 14.52 -15.40
C GLU A 131 0.72 14.35 -14.36
N TYR A 132 0.81 13.37 -13.47
CA TYR A 132 -0.15 13.17 -12.38
C TYR A 132 0.10 14.05 -11.16
N TYR A 133 1.15 14.87 -11.16
CA TYR A 133 1.58 15.68 -10.03
C TYR A 133 1.76 17.15 -10.41
N LYS A 134 1.66 18.04 -9.42
CA LYS A 134 2.04 19.44 -9.63
C LYS A 134 3.56 19.53 -9.81
N PRO A 135 4.07 20.36 -10.72
CA PRO A 135 5.52 20.47 -10.98
C PRO A 135 6.36 20.75 -9.72
N VAL A 136 5.84 21.55 -8.79
CA VAL A 136 6.51 21.87 -7.53
C VAL A 136 6.63 20.64 -6.62
N ASP A 137 5.61 19.77 -6.60
CA ASP A 137 5.64 18.53 -5.82
C ASP A 137 6.64 17.54 -6.42
N VAL A 138 6.67 17.42 -7.76
CA VAL A 138 7.67 16.60 -8.48
C VAL A 138 9.10 17.03 -8.12
N TRP A 139 9.37 18.35 -8.17
CA TRP A 139 10.68 18.89 -7.82
C TRP A 139 11.05 18.58 -6.36
N LEU A 140 10.11 18.78 -5.44
CA LEU A 140 10.32 18.54 -4.01
C LEU A 140 10.57 17.04 -3.72
N TYR A 141 9.78 16.14 -4.32
CA TYR A 141 9.92 14.70 -4.13
C TYR A 141 11.22 14.18 -4.72
N LYS A 142 11.61 14.63 -5.92
CA LYS A 142 12.92 14.32 -6.52
C LYS A 142 14.07 14.73 -5.59
N ARG A 143 14.04 15.98 -5.10
CA ARG A 143 15.07 16.49 -4.19
C ARG A 143 15.20 15.64 -2.94
N LYS A 144 14.07 15.30 -2.30
CA LYS A 144 14.05 14.47 -1.09
C LYS A 144 14.57 13.06 -1.35
N PHE A 145 14.17 12.44 -2.45
CA PHE A 145 14.63 11.12 -2.84
C PHE A 145 16.15 11.08 -2.99
N TYR A 146 16.72 11.98 -3.80
CA TYR A 146 18.18 12.03 -3.98
C TYR A 146 18.95 12.40 -2.71
N GLN A 147 18.38 13.23 -1.84
CA GLN A 147 18.97 13.50 -0.52
C GLN A 147 18.97 12.25 0.37
N SER A 148 17.89 11.47 0.33
CA SER A 148 17.78 10.24 1.12
C SER A 148 18.74 9.15 0.63
N LEU A 149 19.00 9.08 -0.69
CA LEU A 149 19.98 8.15 -1.24
C LEU A 149 21.41 8.36 -0.68
N GLN A 150 21.75 9.59 -0.28
CA GLN A 150 23.07 9.91 0.31
C GLN A 150 23.24 9.38 1.75
N GLU A 151 22.15 9.08 2.42
CA GLU A 151 22.12 8.57 3.80
C GLU A 151 21.67 7.08 3.85
N CYS A 152 21.54 6.46 2.68
CA CYS A 152 20.98 5.12 2.54
C CYS A 152 22.08 4.10 2.27
N ASP A 153 22.19 3.08 3.14
CA ASP A 153 23.09 1.95 2.93
C ASP A 153 22.45 0.85 2.08
N ARG A 154 21.12 0.62 2.25
CA ARG A 154 20.33 -0.35 1.47
C ARG A 154 18.91 0.15 1.23
N ILE A 155 18.32 -0.28 0.14
CA ILE A 155 16.92 0.03 -0.23
C ILE A 155 16.08 -1.24 -0.22
N VAL A 156 14.90 -1.13 0.38
CA VAL A 156 13.80 -2.07 0.19
C VAL A 156 12.86 -1.51 -0.87
N ALA A 157 12.83 -2.10 -2.06
CA ALA A 157 11.82 -1.81 -3.07
C ALA A 157 10.61 -2.72 -2.83
N ILE A 158 9.39 -2.17 -2.90
CA ILE A 158 8.18 -2.97 -2.61
C ILE A 158 7.71 -3.84 -3.77
N SER A 159 8.38 -3.75 -4.93
CA SER A 159 8.14 -4.57 -6.11
C SER A 159 9.37 -4.55 -7.03
N GLU A 160 9.46 -5.52 -7.95
CA GLU A 160 10.46 -5.50 -9.01
C GLU A 160 10.27 -4.28 -9.93
N CYS A 161 9.02 -3.86 -10.14
CA CYS A 161 8.71 -2.63 -10.87
C CYS A 161 9.36 -1.41 -10.19
N THR A 162 9.19 -1.26 -8.88
CA THR A 162 9.81 -0.17 -8.12
C THR A 162 11.34 -0.27 -8.16
N LYS A 163 11.92 -1.47 -8.07
CA LYS A 163 13.37 -1.68 -8.22
C LYS A 163 13.86 -1.24 -9.59
N ARG A 164 13.17 -1.58 -10.67
CA ARG A 164 13.50 -1.11 -12.02
C ARG A 164 13.46 0.40 -12.13
N ASP A 165 12.46 1.06 -11.52
CA ASP A 165 12.39 2.53 -11.51
C ASP A 165 13.55 3.16 -10.73
N ILE A 166 13.91 2.62 -9.56
CA ILE A 166 15.06 3.12 -8.80
C ILE A 166 16.34 3.05 -9.63
N LEU A 167 16.58 1.91 -10.28
CA LEU A 167 17.76 1.71 -11.15
C LEU A 167 17.74 2.60 -12.40
N TYR A 168 16.55 2.91 -12.92
CA TYR A 168 16.43 3.80 -14.08
C TYR A 168 16.69 5.28 -13.73
N TYR A 169 16.28 5.72 -12.54
CA TYR A 169 16.37 7.12 -12.12
C TYR A 169 17.55 7.42 -11.21
N SER A 170 18.39 6.44 -10.84
CA SER A 170 19.56 6.65 -10.01
C SER A 170 20.68 5.67 -10.34
N ASP A 171 21.92 6.07 -10.00
CA ASP A 171 23.10 5.21 -10.06
C ASP A 171 23.27 4.36 -8.78
N TYR A 172 22.19 4.11 -8.03
CA TYR A 172 22.28 3.35 -6.79
C TYR A 172 22.60 1.88 -7.08
N PRO A 173 23.55 1.25 -6.34
CA PRO A 173 24.02 -0.10 -6.63
C PRO A 173 22.89 -1.13 -6.58
N ALA A 174 22.74 -1.95 -7.63
CA ALA A 174 21.65 -2.92 -7.76
C ALA A 174 21.69 -4.03 -6.69
N ASP A 175 22.88 -4.38 -6.18
CA ASP A 175 23.13 -5.35 -5.12
C ASP A 175 22.78 -4.83 -3.71
N ARG A 176 22.50 -3.54 -3.60
CA ARG A 176 21.99 -2.87 -2.39
C ARG A 176 20.49 -2.57 -2.44
N ILE A 177 19.78 -3.12 -3.43
CA ILE A 177 18.31 -2.99 -3.54
C ILE A 177 17.69 -4.37 -3.46
N ASP A 178 17.02 -4.64 -2.35
CA ASP A 178 16.27 -5.88 -2.15
C ASP A 178 14.78 -5.65 -2.41
N VAL A 179 14.11 -6.64 -3.03
CA VAL A 179 12.66 -6.58 -3.22
C VAL A 179 11.99 -7.31 -2.07
N ILE A 180 11.26 -6.55 -1.26
CA ILE A 180 10.43 -7.08 -0.18
C ILE A 180 9.02 -6.53 -0.37
N TYR A 181 8.12 -7.41 -0.80
CA TYR A 181 6.74 -7.06 -1.09
C TYR A 181 5.99 -6.53 0.12
N GLN A 182 4.92 -5.80 -0.11
CA GLN A 182 4.03 -5.38 0.97
C GLN A 182 3.13 -6.53 1.40
N SER A 183 2.80 -6.54 2.69
CA SER A 183 1.81 -7.46 3.23
C SER A 183 0.39 -6.88 3.13
N CYS A 184 -0.59 -7.78 3.16
CA CYS A 184 -2.01 -7.46 3.19
C CYS A 184 -2.62 -7.84 4.54
N ASP A 185 -3.67 -7.13 4.95
CA ASP A 185 -4.39 -7.41 6.19
C ASP A 185 -5.15 -8.74 6.08
N THR A 186 -5.05 -9.58 7.10
CA THR A 186 -5.67 -10.91 7.13
C THR A 186 -7.20 -10.88 7.17
N ARG A 187 -7.82 -9.75 7.54
CA ARG A 187 -9.28 -9.58 7.57
C ARG A 187 -9.99 -9.89 6.24
N PHE A 188 -9.29 -9.76 5.12
CA PHE A 188 -9.84 -10.05 3.80
C PHE A 188 -9.91 -11.56 3.50
N ARG A 189 -9.15 -12.37 4.24
CA ARG A 189 -9.19 -13.83 4.17
C ARG A 189 -10.29 -14.42 5.03
N ASP A 190 -10.61 -13.77 6.14
CA ASP A 190 -11.57 -14.26 7.11
C ASP A 190 -12.99 -14.06 6.59
N LEU A 191 -13.79 -15.14 6.57
CA LEU A 191 -15.17 -15.07 6.10
C LEU A 191 -16.02 -14.23 7.06
N VAL A 192 -16.69 -13.23 6.50
CA VAL A 192 -17.70 -12.45 7.24
C VAL A 192 -18.94 -13.29 7.46
N SER A 193 -19.53 -13.24 8.68
CA SER A 193 -20.78 -13.97 8.97
C SER A 193 -21.89 -13.56 8.01
N GLY A 194 -22.78 -14.51 7.67
CA GLY A 194 -23.89 -14.24 6.77
C GLY A 194 -24.85 -13.14 7.28
N GLU A 195 -24.99 -12.97 8.59
CA GLU A 195 -25.79 -11.91 9.21
C GLU A 195 -25.15 -10.55 8.97
N LYS A 196 -23.89 -10.37 9.34
CA LYS A 196 -23.14 -9.12 9.11
C LYS A 196 -23.08 -8.79 7.61
N SER A 197 -22.87 -9.80 6.78
CA SER A 197 -22.85 -9.60 5.32
C SER A 197 -24.17 -9.05 4.79
N ARG A 198 -25.32 -9.54 5.26
CA ARG A 198 -26.65 -9.01 4.88
C ARG A 198 -26.88 -7.60 5.42
N GLU A 199 -26.53 -7.36 6.69
CA GLU A 199 -26.66 -6.06 7.33
C GLU A 199 -25.88 -4.97 6.59
N VAL A 200 -24.59 -5.20 6.31
CA VAL A 200 -23.72 -4.25 5.60
C VAL A 200 -24.23 -4.03 4.18
N ALA A 201 -24.61 -5.09 3.46
CA ALA A 201 -25.14 -4.98 2.12
C ALA A 201 -26.43 -4.14 2.07
N ALA A 202 -27.35 -4.33 3.03
CA ALA A 202 -28.58 -3.55 3.12
C ALA A 202 -28.30 -2.09 3.49
N ARG A 203 -27.40 -1.85 4.45
CA ARG A 203 -26.99 -0.49 4.90
C ARG A 203 -26.43 0.34 3.76
N HIS A 204 -25.60 -0.28 2.91
CA HIS A 204 -24.97 0.39 1.78
C HIS A 204 -25.78 0.29 0.48
N GLY A 205 -26.88 -0.46 0.44
CA GLY A 205 -27.65 -0.65 -0.79
C GLY A 205 -26.86 -1.36 -1.89
N LEU A 206 -26.03 -2.36 -1.53
CA LEU A 206 -25.20 -3.07 -2.51
C LEU A 206 -26.06 -3.84 -3.52
N PRO A 207 -25.76 -3.75 -4.82
CA PRO A 207 -26.48 -4.49 -5.84
C PRO A 207 -26.26 -6.00 -5.71
N ALA A 208 -27.21 -6.79 -6.20
CA ALA A 208 -27.14 -8.26 -6.12
C ALA A 208 -25.94 -8.85 -6.88
N ARG A 209 -25.54 -8.22 -7.99
CA ARG A 209 -24.41 -8.64 -8.84
C ARG A 209 -23.58 -7.45 -9.24
N TYR A 210 -22.31 -7.46 -8.89
CA TYR A 210 -21.41 -6.36 -9.23
C TYR A 210 -19.96 -6.79 -9.40
N VAL A 211 -19.22 -5.99 -10.15
CA VAL A 211 -17.78 -5.98 -10.23
C VAL A 211 -17.30 -4.87 -9.30
N LEU A 212 -16.24 -5.13 -8.53
CA LEU A 212 -15.71 -4.19 -7.54
C LEU A 212 -14.42 -3.55 -8.02
N ASN A 213 -14.29 -2.24 -7.77
CA ASN A 213 -13.02 -1.50 -7.82
C ASN A 213 -12.79 -0.78 -6.49
N VAL A 214 -11.58 -0.80 -5.96
CA VAL A 214 -11.24 -0.13 -4.68
C VAL A 214 -10.01 0.73 -4.85
N GLY A 215 -10.11 2.02 -4.54
CA GLY A 215 -9.02 2.99 -4.60
C GLY A 215 -9.53 4.41 -4.82
N THR A 216 -8.66 5.41 -4.57
CA THR A 216 -9.00 6.82 -4.88
C THR A 216 -9.41 6.94 -6.35
N VAL A 217 -10.51 7.63 -6.63
CA VAL A 217 -10.99 7.83 -8.01
C VAL A 217 -10.18 8.94 -8.65
N GLU A 218 -9.10 8.55 -9.33
CA GLU A 218 -8.15 9.45 -10.00
C GLU A 218 -7.76 8.91 -11.38
N GLU A 219 -7.31 9.77 -12.28
CA GLU A 219 -7.03 9.44 -13.69
C GLU A 219 -6.08 8.23 -13.82
N ARG A 220 -5.02 8.19 -13.02
CA ARG A 220 -4.05 7.08 -13.00
C ARG A 220 -4.70 5.73 -12.66
N LYS A 221 -5.72 5.71 -11.79
CA LYS A 221 -6.47 4.51 -11.42
C LYS A 221 -7.42 4.04 -12.53
N ASN A 222 -7.69 4.89 -13.51
CA ASN A 222 -8.32 4.54 -14.79
C ASN A 222 -9.68 3.82 -14.67
N VAL A 223 -10.48 4.17 -13.66
CA VAL A 223 -11.78 3.52 -13.43
C VAL A 223 -12.71 3.64 -14.63
N LEU A 224 -12.53 4.66 -15.49
CA LEU A 224 -13.29 4.84 -16.73
C LEU A 224 -13.16 3.64 -17.68
N LEU A 225 -12.02 2.92 -17.66
CA LEU A 225 -11.88 1.69 -18.46
C LEU A 225 -12.91 0.62 -18.02
N ALA A 226 -13.07 0.44 -16.71
CA ALA A 226 -14.06 -0.50 -16.16
C ALA A 226 -15.50 -0.07 -16.51
N VAL A 227 -15.78 1.24 -16.47
CA VAL A 227 -17.09 1.78 -16.89
C VAL A 227 -17.35 1.52 -18.39
N ARG A 228 -16.32 1.68 -19.23
CA ARG A 228 -16.43 1.37 -20.69
C ARG A 228 -16.68 -0.12 -20.91
N ALA A 229 -15.98 -1.00 -20.18
CA ALA A 229 -16.17 -2.45 -20.25
C ALA A 229 -17.60 -2.86 -19.86
N LEU A 230 -18.22 -2.15 -18.89
CA LEU A 230 -19.57 -2.42 -18.40
C LEU A 230 -20.64 -2.41 -19.53
N ARG A 231 -20.40 -1.69 -20.64
CA ARG A 231 -21.31 -1.67 -21.82
C ARG A 231 -21.49 -3.06 -22.44
N LYS A 232 -20.49 -3.93 -22.35
CA LYS A 232 -20.49 -5.28 -22.93
C LYS A 232 -20.85 -6.36 -21.93
N LEU A 233 -21.09 -5.99 -20.67
CA LEU A 233 -21.56 -6.92 -19.65
C LEU A 233 -23.09 -6.96 -19.61
N ARG A 234 -23.64 -8.06 -19.07
CA ARG A 234 -25.09 -8.21 -18.83
C ARG A 234 -25.66 -7.00 -18.11
N ALA A 235 -26.90 -6.63 -18.42
CA ALA A 235 -27.56 -5.44 -17.89
C ALA A 235 -27.76 -5.45 -16.36
N ASP A 236 -27.80 -6.65 -15.74
CA ASP A 236 -27.96 -6.84 -14.30
C ASP A 236 -26.63 -6.71 -13.51
N VAL A 237 -25.50 -6.52 -14.19
CA VAL A 237 -24.18 -6.33 -13.55
C VAL A 237 -23.92 -4.84 -13.35
N CYS A 238 -23.61 -4.46 -12.11
CA CYS A 238 -23.18 -3.10 -11.76
C CYS A 238 -21.66 -3.02 -11.58
N LEU A 239 -21.09 -1.81 -11.65
CA LEU A 239 -19.76 -1.50 -11.17
C LEU A 239 -19.88 -0.76 -9.83
N VAL A 240 -19.28 -1.32 -8.79
CA VAL A 240 -19.17 -0.69 -7.47
C VAL A 240 -17.74 -0.16 -7.33
N VAL A 241 -17.61 1.14 -7.09
CA VAL A 241 -16.33 1.84 -6.90
C VAL A 241 -16.28 2.33 -5.47
N VAL A 242 -15.31 1.86 -4.70
CA VAL A 242 -15.09 2.29 -3.32
C VAL A 242 -13.81 3.12 -3.24
N GLY A 243 -13.92 4.39 -2.90
CA GLY A 243 -12.76 5.24 -2.80
C GLY A 243 -13.07 6.69 -2.48
N ARG A 244 -12.02 7.48 -2.35
CA ARG A 244 -12.16 8.91 -2.14
C ARG A 244 -12.53 9.59 -3.45
N HIS A 245 -13.51 10.47 -3.39
CA HIS A 245 -13.92 11.35 -4.49
C HIS A 245 -12.79 12.30 -4.93
N THR A 246 -12.70 12.56 -6.22
CA THR A 246 -11.91 13.63 -6.84
C THR A 246 -12.67 14.19 -8.05
N SER A 247 -12.21 15.30 -8.65
CA SER A 247 -12.82 15.86 -9.85
C SER A 247 -12.88 14.87 -11.02
N TYR A 248 -11.98 13.91 -11.10
CA TYR A 248 -12.02 12.86 -12.13
C TYR A 248 -13.25 11.94 -11.98
N GLU A 249 -13.81 11.76 -10.79
CA GLU A 249 -15.07 11.03 -10.64
C GLU A 249 -16.22 11.72 -11.36
N ASP A 250 -16.24 13.05 -11.37
CA ASP A 250 -17.28 13.81 -12.05
C ASP A 250 -17.24 13.56 -13.57
N ASP A 251 -16.05 13.51 -14.16
CA ASP A 251 -15.85 13.15 -15.56
C ASP A 251 -16.33 11.72 -15.86
N VAL A 252 -16.05 10.78 -14.96
CA VAL A 252 -16.49 9.38 -15.08
C VAL A 252 -18.01 9.27 -15.00
N ARG A 253 -18.66 9.96 -14.05
CA ARG A 253 -20.11 10.02 -13.89
C ARG A 253 -20.79 10.63 -15.13
N GLU A 254 -20.23 11.72 -15.64
CA GLU A 254 -20.74 12.37 -16.86
C GLU A 254 -20.66 11.41 -18.06
N TRP A 255 -19.51 10.73 -18.22
CA TRP A 255 -19.36 9.74 -19.29
C TRP A 255 -20.36 8.58 -19.14
N ALA A 256 -20.55 8.05 -17.93
CA ALA A 256 -21.53 6.99 -17.66
C ALA A 256 -22.95 7.43 -18.00
N ALA A 257 -23.36 8.65 -17.61
CA ALA A 257 -24.67 9.20 -17.89
C ALA A 257 -24.92 9.35 -19.39
N ARG A 258 -23.96 9.93 -20.14
CA ARG A 258 -24.06 10.07 -21.61
C ARG A 258 -24.15 8.73 -22.35
N ASN A 259 -23.71 7.63 -21.72
CA ASN A 259 -23.74 6.29 -22.32
C ASN A 259 -24.80 5.37 -21.73
N GLY A 260 -25.77 5.89 -20.94
CA GLY A 260 -26.88 5.13 -20.39
C GLY A 260 -26.47 4.14 -19.28
N LEU A 261 -25.39 4.42 -18.56
CA LEU A 261 -24.83 3.55 -17.51
C LEU A 261 -24.94 4.18 -16.11
N ALA A 262 -25.60 5.35 -15.96
CA ALA A 262 -25.67 6.06 -14.69
C ALA A 262 -26.13 5.18 -13.52
N ASP A 263 -27.19 4.37 -13.75
CA ASP A 263 -27.77 3.50 -12.72
C ASP A 263 -26.97 2.22 -12.45
N ARG A 264 -25.91 1.97 -13.24
CA ARG A 264 -25.07 0.79 -13.14
C ARG A 264 -23.67 1.06 -12.55
N VAL A 265 -23.33 2.34 -12.30
CA VAL A 265 -22.05 2.73 -11.70
C VAL A 265 -22.31 3.40 -10.36
N LEU A 266 -21.91 2.72 -9.27
CA LEU A 266 -22.17 3.16 -7.91
C LEU A 266 -20.85 3.50 -7.21
N PHE A 267 -20.76 4.72 -6.70
CA PHE A 267 -19.58 5.18 -5.97
C PHE A 267 -19.86 5.26 -4.48
N PHE A 268 -18.93 4.76 -3.68
CA PHE A 268 -18.99 4.75 -2.23
C PHE A 268 -17.75 5.41 -1.64
N GLU A 269 -17.94 6.45 -0.85
CA GLU A 269 -16.88 7.10 -0.09
C GLU A 269 -17.06 6.85 1.40
N GLY A 270 -15.95 6.82 2.15
CA GLY A 270 -15.98 6.70 3.60
C GLY A 270 -16.47 5.35 4.13
N VAL A 271 -16.40 4.29 3.33
CA VAL A 271 -16.72 2.93 3.78
C VAL A 271 -15.82 2.55 4.95
N ALA A 272 -16.43 2.11 6.05
CA ALA A 272 -15.69 1.70 7.24
C ALA A 272 -14.78 0.49 6.92
N ASN A 273 -13.60 0.47 7.53
CA ASN A 273 -12.64 -0.61 7.31
C ASN A 273 -13.20 -2.00 7.65
N GLU A 274 -14.13 -2.05 8.63
CA GLU A 274 -14.80 -3.28 9.08
C GLU A 274 -15.86 -3.78 8.10
N ASP A 275 -16.38 -2.89 7.23
CA ASP A 275 -17.37 -3.22 6.20
C ASP A 275 -16.74 -3.61 4.87
N LEU A 276 -15.52 -3.11 4.60
CA LEU A 276 -14.85 -3.31 3.32
C LEU A 276 -14.71 -4.79 2.91
N PRO A 277 -14.41 -5.76 3.81
CA PRO A 277 -14.40 -7.19 3.44
C PRO A 277 -15.73 -7.68 2.86
N VAL A 278 -16.88 -7.12 3.28
CA VAL A 278 -18.19 -7.49 2.73
C VAL A 278 -18.31 -7.05 1.27
N PHE A 279 -17.82 -5.86 0.92
CA PHE A 279 -17.80 -5.39 -0.47
C PHE A 279 -17.00 -6.33 -1.37
N TYR A 280 -15.84 -6.81 -0.90
CA TYR A 280 -15.06 -7.80 -1.63
C TYR A 280 -15.77 -9.15 -1.71
N GLN A 281 -16.18 -9.72 -0.58
CA GLN A 281 -16.72 -11.09 -0.53
C GLN A 281 -18.07 -11.26 -1.25
N ARG A 282 -18.82 -10.17 -1.45
CA ARG A 282 -20.08 -10.18 -2.21
C ARG A 282 -19.92 -9.87 -3.69
N ALA A 283 -18.77 -9.36 -4.11
CA ALA A 283 -18.52 -9.06 -5.50
C ALA A 283 -18.44 -10.33 -6.36
N SER A 284 -18.74 -10.21 -7.64
CA SER A 284 -18.62 -11.31 -8.62
C SER A 284 -17.21 -11.37 -9.23
N ALA A 285 -16.52 -10.23 -9.31
CA ALA A 285 -15.15 -10.10 -9.78
C ALA A 285 -14.55 -8.79 -9.24
N PHE A 286 -13.24 -8.66 -9.34
CA PHE A 286 -12.52 -7.43 -9.01
C PHE A 286 -11.81 -6.89 -10.24
N VAL A 287 -11.86 -5.57 -10.45
CA VAL A 287 -11.14 -4.89 -11.54
C VAL A 287 -10.18 -3.85 -10.97
N TYR A 288 -8.96 -3.82 -11.51
CA TYR A 288 -7.98 -2.83 -11.12
C TYR A 288 -7.21 -2.31 -12.34
N PRO A 289 -7.82 -1.40 -13.11
CA PRO A 289 -7.32 -0.94 -14.40
C PRO A 289 -6.22 0.12 -14.29
N SER A 290 -5.57 0.26 -13.15
CA SER A 290 -4.56 1.30 -12.89
C SER A 290 -3.45 1.26 -13.92
N ARG A 291 -3.12 2.42 -14.48
CA ARG A 291 -2.06 2.57 -15.48
C ARG A 291 -0.67 2.34 -14.89
N TYR A 292 -0.46 2.76 -13.66
CA TYR A 292 0.80 2.56 -12.95
C TYR A 292 0.61 2.52 -11.43
N GLU A 293 1.29 1.59 -10.77
CA GLU A 293 1.25 1.39 -9.31
C GLU A 293 2.63 1.04 -8.75
N GLY A 294 2.81 1.26 -7.45
CA GLY A 294 3.97 0.76 -6.72
C GLY A 294 3.87 -0.73 -6.38
N PHE A 295 2.64 -1.23 -6.07
CA PHE A 295 2.43 -2.66 -5.83
C PHE A 295 1.02 -3.13 -6.22
N GLY A 296 -0.03 -2.80 -5.46
CA GLY A 296 -1.39 -3.26 -5.78
C GLY A 296 -2.04 -4.05 -4.66
N ILE A 297 -1.97 -3.54 -3.42
CA ILE A 297 -2.63 -4.15 -2.26
C ILE A 297 -4.09 -4.52 -2.52
N PRO A 298 -4.94 -3.68 -3.19
CA PRO A 298 -6.33 -4.04 -3.47
C PRO A 298 -6.50 -5.30 -4.32
N VAL A 299 -5.53 -5.63 -5.17
CA VAL A 299 -5.50 -6.89 -5.93
C VAL A 299 -5.34 -8.08 -4.97
N ILE A 300 -4.44 -7.97 -4.00
CA ILE A 300 -4.20 -9.02 -3.00
C ILE A 300 -5.43 -9.17 -2.08
N GLU A 301 -6.02 -8.06 -1.65
CA GLU A 301 -7.27 -8.04 -0.86
C GLU A 301 -8.40 -8.79 -1.58
N ALA A 302 -8.55 -8.55 -2.89
CA ALA A 302 -9.54 -9.22 -3.73
C ALA A 302 -9.29 -10.74 -3.81
N ILE A 303 -8.05 -11.16 -4.07
CA ILE A 303 -7.67 -12.57 -4.16
C ILE A 303 -7.87 -13.26 -2.80
N GLN A 304 -7.48 -12.64 -1.70
CA GLN A 304 -7.70 -13.18 -0.34
C GLN A 304 -9.19 -13.34 -0.04
N SER A 305 -10.03 -12.40 -0.50
CA SER A 305 -11.48 -12.45 -0.38
C SER A 305 -12.13 -13.47 -1.33
N GLY A 306 -11.33 -14.14 -2.18
CA GLY A 306 -11.77 -15.18 -3.07
C GLY A 306 -12.27 -14.72 -4.43
N LEU A 307 -11.93 -13.52 -4.87
CA LEU A 307 -12.32 -13.00 -6.17
C LEU A 307 -11.31 -13.39 -7.27
N ALA A 308 -11.82 -13.58 -8.48
CA ALA A 308 -11.01 -13.48 -9.67
C ALA A 308 -10.76 -11.99 -9.98
N VAL A 309 -9.56 -11.70 -10.46
CA VAL A 309 -9.08 -10.33 -10.68
C VAL A 309 -8.81 -10.09 -12.15
N VAL A 310 -9.28 -8.95 -12.67
CA VAL A 310 -8.87 -8.38 -13.95
C VAL A 310 -8.11 -7.08 -13.67
N ALA A 311 -6.83 -7.04 -14.01
CA ALA A 311 -5.95 -5.90 -13.77
C ALA A 311 -5.31 -5.39 -15.08
N ALA A 312 -4.81 -4.16 -15.05
CA ALA A 312 -3.98 -3.67 -16.15
C ALA A 312 -2.59 -4.31 -16.11
N LYS A 313 -1.99 -4.57 -17.29
CA LYS A 313 -0.60 -5.00 -17.43
C LYS A 313 0.37 -3.82 -17.51
N GLY A 314 1.67 -4.11 -17.38
CA GLY A 314 2.74 -3.14 -17.63
C GLY A 314 3.25 -2.37 -16.43
N SER A 315 2.78 -2.74 -15.20
CA SER A 315 3.32 -2.20 -13.95
C SER A 315 3.65 -3.33 -12.95
N CYS A 316 3.43 -3.13 -11.67
CA CYS A 316 3.62 -4.14 -10.64
C CYS A 316 2.40 -5.05 -10.40
N LEU A 317 1.28 -4.82 -11.09
CA LEU A 317 0.03 -5.54 -10.81
C LEU A 317 0.13 -7.04 -11.13
N GLU A 318 0.99 -7.40 -12.09
CA GLU A 318 1.30 -8.80 -12.42
C GLU A 318 2.06 -9.48 -11.27
N GLU A 319 2.90 -8.72 -10.55
CA GLU A 319 3.58 -9.21 -9.35
C GLU A 319 2.60 -9.42 -8.18
N ALA A 320 1.62 -8.52 -8.02
CA ALA A 320 0.62 -8.60 -6.96
C ALA A 320 -0.42 -9.70 -7.21
N GLY A 321 -0.91 -9.81 -8.44
CA GLY A 321 -2.00 -10.73 -8.80
C GLY A 321 -1.56 -12.14 -9.22
N GLY A 322 -0.28 -12.30 -9.60
CA GLY A 322 0.27 -13.59 -10.03
C GLY A 322 -0.29 -14.10 -11.36
N PRO A 323 0.13 -15.29 -11.80
CA PRO A 323 -0.16 -15.82 -13.15
C PRO A 323 -1.62 -16.23 -13.36
N ASP A 324 -2.40 -16.35 -12.30
CA ASP A 324 -3.81 -16.79 -12.36
C ASP A 324 -4.83 -15.64 -12.37
N SER A 325 -4.38 -14.38 -12.30
CA SER A 325 -5.19 -13.22 -12.59
C SER A 325 -5.28 -12.96 -14.10
N TYR A 326 -6.24 -12.14 -14.53
CA TYR A 326 -6.39 -11.71 -15.91
C TYR A 326 -5.73 -10.35 -16.10
N TYR A 327 -5.00 -10.17 -17.21
CA TYR A 327 -4.29 -8.92 -17.47
C TYR A 327 -4.63 -8.39 -18.86
N VAL A 328 -5.03 -7.11 -18.88
CA VAL A 328 -5.42 -6.41 -20.10
C VAL A 328 -4.59 -5.14 -20.29
N ASP A 329 -4.55 -4.64 -21.54
CA ASP A 329 -3.97 -3.34 -21.78
C ASP A 329 -4.79 -2.24 -21.07
N PRO A 330 -4.17 -1.22 -20.45
CA PRO A 330 -4.88 -0.16 -19.75
C PRO A 330 -5.79 0.70 -20.65
N ASP A 331 -5.78 0.50 -21.98
CA ASP A 331 -6.67 1.15 -22.94
C ASP A 331 -7.64 0.16 -23.61
N ASP A 332 -7.58 -1.14 -23.28
CA ASP A 332 -8.40 -2.19 -23.87
C ASP A 332 -9.67 -2.50 -23.03
N ALA A 333 -10.72 -1.73 -23.25
CA ALA A 333 -12.02 -1.95 -22.61
C ALA A 333 -12.73 -3.24 -23.12
N GLU A 334 -12.42 -3.68 -24.33
CA GLU A 334 -13.01 -4.90 -24.91
C GLU A 334 -12.41 -6.14 -24.25
N GLY A 335 -11.08 -6.22 -24.18
CA GLY A 335 -10.40 -7.31 -23.49
C GLY A 335 -10.77 -7.39 -22.00
N MET A 336 -10.99 -6.23 -21.35
CA MET A 336 -11.51 -6.20 -19.97
C MET A 336 -12.92 -6.78 -19.88
N ALA A 337 -13.80 -6.44 -20.81
CA ALA A 337 -15.16 -6.97 -20.83
C ALA A 337 -15.18 -8.48 -21.11
N ASP A 338 -14.32 -8.96 -22.01
CA ASP A 338 -14.23 -10.38 -22.36
C ASP A 338 -13.74 -11.19 -21.15
N ALA A 339 -12.69 -10.73 -20.44
CA ALA A 339 -12.20 -11.35 -19.21
C ALA A 339 -13.28 -11.38 -18.11
N LEU A 340 -14.02 -10.29 -17.94
CA LEU A 340 -15.12 -10.23 -16.97
C LEU A 340 -16.28 -11.16 -17.35
N ASN A 341 -16.64 -11.23 -18.63
CA ASN A 341 -17.68 -12.15 -19.10
C ASN A 341 -17.30 -13.63 -18.86
N GLU A 342 -16.02 -14.00 -19.10
CA GLU A 342 -15.50 -15.33 -18.79
C GLU A 342 -15.64 -15.64 -17.29
N ILE A 343 -15.19 -14.72 -16.41
CA ILE A 343 -15.29 -14.88 -14.95
C ILE A 343 -16.77 -15.03 -14.52
N LEU A 344 -17.66 -14.18 -15.04
CA LEU A 344 -19.08 -14.18 -14.68
C LEU A 344 -19.83 -15.43 -15.17
N ALA A 345 -19.36 -16.06 -16.24
CA ALA A 345 -19.92 -17.28 -16.80
C ALA A 345 -19.43 -18.55 -16.11
N THR A 346 -18.12 -18.60 -15.77
CA THR A 346 -17.46 -19.83 -15.30
C THR A 346 -17.17 -19.84 -13.78
N GLY A 347 -17.19 -18.67 -13.12
CA GLY A 347 -16.74 -18.49 -11.74
C GLY A 347 -15.23 -18.58 -11.54
N ALA A 348 -14.44 -19.01 -12.56
CA ALA A 348 -12.98 -19.11 -12.55
C ALA A 348 -12.41 -19.85 -11.31
N GLU A 349 -13.09 -20.88 -10.80
CA GLU A 349 -12.83 -21.55 -9.51
C GLU A 349 -11.37 -22.03 -9.37
N GLU A 350 -10.83 -22.72 -10.38
CA GLU A 350 -9.46 -23.24 -10.33
C GLU A 350 -8.41 -22.12 -10.31
N ARG A 351 -8.62 -21.07 -11.12
CA ARG A 351 -7.73 -19.89 -11.13
C ARG A 351 -7.76 -19.17 -9.78
N ARG A 352 -8.94 -19.00 -9.19
CA ARG A 352 -9.11 -18.38 -7.86
C ARG A 352 -8.39 -19.17 -6.77
N ALA A 353 -8.44 -20.49 -6.81
CA ALA A 353 -7.75 -21.36 -5.86
C ALA A 353 -6.21 -21.20 -5.95
N ARG A 354 -5.66 -21.23 -7.18
CA ARG A 354 -4.22 -21.02 -7.38
C ARG A 354 -3.77 -19.60 -7.04
N ALA A 355 -4.56 -18.59 -7.39
CA ALA A 355 -4.27 -17.20 -7.02
C ALA A 355 -4.23 -17.01 -5.50
N ARG A 356 -5.15 -17.62 -4.73
CA ARG A 356 -5.09 -17.60 -3.26
C ARG A 356 -3.80 -18.22 -2.70
N GLN A 357 -3.35 -19.32 -3.28
CA GLN A 357 -2.06 -19.93 -2.89
C GLN A 357 -0.89 -18.99 -3.22
N TYR A 358 -0.92 -18.34 -4.38
CA TYR A 358 0.12 -17.40 -4.78
C TYR A 358 0.31 -16.26 -3.78
N VAL A 359 -0.79 -15.64 -3.30
CA VAL A 359 -0.73 -14.46 -2.42
C VAL A 359 -0.34 -14.76 -0.97
N THR A 360 -0.20 -16.04 -0.57
CA THR A 360 0.30 -16.40 0.77
C THR A 360 1.73 -15.89 1.01
N ARG A 361 2.50 -15.66 -0.03
CA ARG A 361 3.84 -15.07 0.03
C ARG A 361 3.86 -13.65 0.60
N PHE A 362 2.72 -12.94 0.56
CA PHE A 362 2.56 -11.57 1.06
C PHE A 362 2.01 -11.53 2.50
N GLU A 363 2.12 -12.62 3.26
CA GLU A 363 1.71 -12.64 4.66
C GLU A 363 2.63 -11.80 5.54
N ASN A 364 2.06 -11.13 6.54
CA ASN A 364 2.74 -10.19 7.42
C ASN A 364 4.01 -10.77 8.06
N THR A 365 3.96 -12.02 8.51
CA THR A 365 5.10 -12.69 9.16
C THR A 365 6.27 -12.85 8.20
N ASN A 366 6.02 -13.25 6.96
CA ASN A 366 7.05 -13.43 5.95
C ASN A 366 7.74 -12.10 5.60
N VAL A 367 6.95 -11.03 5.44
CA VAL A 367 7.46 -9.69 5.16
C VAL A 367 8.31 -9.18 6.33
N ALA A 368 7.82 -9.30 7.56
CA ALA A 368 8.55 -8.86 8.73
C ALA A 368 9.88 -9.64 8.93
N GLN A 369 9.91 -10.94 8.66
CA GLN A 369 11.13 -11.75 8.71
C GLN A 369 12.16 -11.30 7.66
N GLN A 370 11.74 -10.96 6.44
CA GLN A 370 12.64 -10.43 5.42
C GLN A 370 13.22 -9.08 5.84
N ILE A 371 12.42 -8.18 6.42
CA ILE A 371 12.91 -6.90 6.96
C ILE A 371 13.92 -7.12 8.11
N ILE A 372 13.69 -8.08 9.01
CA ILE A 372 14.67 -8.45 10.04
C ILE A 372 15.97 -8.93 9.40
N GLY A 373 15.89 -9.69 8.30
CA GLY A 373 17.07 -10.11 7.54
C GLY A 373 17.92 -8.94 7.04
N GLU A 374 17.27 -7.84 6.57
CA GLU A 374 17.99 -6.63 6.17
C GLU A 374 18.63 -5.91 7.36
N TYR A 375 17.94 -5.85 8.51
CA TYR A 375 18.55 -5.31 9.73
C TYR A 375 19.77 -6.13 10.16
N ASP A 376 19.67 -7.47 10.13
CA ASP A 376 20.79 -8.35 10.49
C ASP A 376 21.97 -8.20 9.54
N ARG A 377 21.71 -7.97 8.24
CA ARG A 377 22.75 -7.72 7.23
C ARG A 377 23.47 -6.41 7.52
N LEU A 378 22.74 -5.29 7.67
CA LEU A 378 23.30 -3.97 7.95
C LEU A 378 24.03 -3.88 9.30
N MET A 379 23.67 -4.73 10.27
CA MET A 379 24.36 -4.79 11.56
C MET A 379 25.69 -5.56 11.53
N LYS A 380 25.96 -6.32 10.44
CA LYS A 380 27.21 -7.06 10.23
C LYS A 380 28.18 -6.29 9.37
N GLU A 381 27.70 -5.41 8.48
CA GLU A 381 28.48 -4.48 7.67
C GLU A 381 29.03 -3.29 8.51
#